data_c27d3535a8f944b4f3a7684c6c6d81a7
#
_entry.id   c27d3535a8f944b4f3a7684c6c6d81a7
#
_cell.length_a   1.000
_cell.length_b   1.000
_cell.length_c   1.000
_cell.angle_alpha   90.00
_cell.angle_beta   90.00
_cell.angle_gamma   90.00
#
_symmetry.space_group_name_H-M   'P 1'
#
loop_
_entity.id
_entity.type
_entity.pdbx_description
1 polymer ?
#
loop_
_entity_poly.entity_id
_entity_poly.type
_entity_poly.pdbx_seq_one_letter_code
_entity_poly.pdbx_strand_id
1 'polypeptide(L)'
;MAQLSILPKHCLENEDGESVDSCSYWTNPVTSGYYMVGEFNVGNYFTLVPNPNYEGTAPKIQNVTVSFVSDFLTAAQSGSADFLYGNASDLVDGMASLDNYTSIPVDVLFYKYFIFNMKGIDGKENEAMQSVDVRKALIECIDRATLATLYPNATVLNSGVPNSDEAYNGFEYTFDAEQGKADLEASGYDMSRTLKICYYNNDQTSIDLINTIVYYLEQAGLTVEATLSNDGTTDLFTTRDYDIGFKGLSSFSLNEWYAEYMSNSATFANIFGGDT
;
A
#
# COMPACT_ATOMS: atom_id res chain seq x y z
N MET A 1 10.33 12.97 -13.54
CA MET A 1 9.50 14.12 -14.01
C MET A 1 8.15 13.72 -14.60
N ALA A 2 7.96 12.48 -15.05
CA ALA A 2 6.67 12.05 -15.62
C ALA A 2 5.49 11.98 -14.63
N GLN A 3 5.73 12.10 -13.33
CA GLN A 3 4.72 12.03 -12.27
C GLN A 3 4.32 13.39 -11.69
N LEU A 4 4.97 14.46 -12.13
CA LEU A 4 4.58 15.79 -11.67
C LEU A 4 3.36 16.27 -12.44
N SER A 5 2.25 16.48 -11.73
CA SER A 5 1.07 17.11 -12.29
C SER A 5 1.38 18.57 -12.64
N ILE A 6 1.04 18.95 -13.87
CA ILE A 6 1.16 20.36 -14.30
C ILE A 6 -0.08 21.10 -13.82
N LEU A 7 0.11 22.02 -12.90
CA LEU A 7 -0.98 22.83 -12.34
C LEU A 7 -1.16 24.14 -13.15
N PRO A 8 -2.41 24.58 -13.38
CA PRO A 8 -2.69 25.80 -14.11
C PRO A 8 -2.37 27.04 -13.25
N LYS A 9 -1.25 27.68 -13.53
CA LYS A 9 -0.80 28.88 -12.80
C LYS A 9 -1.90 29.92 -12.64
N HIS A 10 -2.61 30.24 -13.72
CA HIS A 10 -3.66 31.28 -13.73
C HIS A 10 -4.85 30.99 -12.80
N CYS A 11 -5.04 29.72 -12.37
CA CYS A 11 -6.08 29.36 -11.42
C CYS A 11 -5.59 29.30 -9.98
N LEU A 12 -4.28 29.04 -9.77
CA LEU A 12 -3.74 28.68 -8.47
C LEU A 12 -2.65 29.65 -7.97
N GLU A 13 -2.25 30.67 -8.74
CA GLU A 13 -1.14 31.57 -8.37
C GLU A 13 -1.38 32.40 -7.11
N ASN A 14 -2.63 32.54 -6.68
CA ASN A 14 -3.00 33.28 -5.48
C ASN A 14 -3.30 32.35 -4.28
N GLU A 15 -3.25 31.03 -4.46
CA GLU A 15 -3.43 30.06 -3.38
C GLU A 15 -2.11 29.88 -2.63
N ASP A 16 -2.20 29.73 -1.32
CA ASP A 16 -1.05 29.37 -0.48
C ASP A 16 -0.68 27.91 -0.75
N GLY A 17 0.61 27.58 -0.77
CA GLY A 17 1.09 26.22 -0.95
C GLY A 17 0.53 25.22 0.05
N GLU A 18 0.16 25.67 1.26
CA GLU A 18 -0.47 24.84 2.29
C GLU A 18 -1.97 24.63 2.06
N SER A 19 -2.64 25.51 1.30
CA SER A 19 -4.09 25.47 1.03
C SER A 19 -4.44 24.97 -0.36
N VAL A 20 -3.48 24.80 -1.24
CA VAL A 20 -3.72 24.44 -2.64
C VAL A 20 -4.50 23.13 -2.79
N ASP A 21 -4.27 22.16 -1.92
CA ASP A 21 -4.94 20.83 -1.97
C ASP A 21 -6.41 20.89 -1.50
N SER A 22 -6.81 21.93 -0.79
CA SER A 22 -8.16 22.08 -0.22
C SER A 22 -8.96 23.24 -0.82
N CYS A 23 -8.39 23.98 -1.77
CA CYS A 23 -9.06 25.14 -2.35
C CYS A 23 -10.23 24.75 -3.27
N SER A 24 -11.12 25.72 -3.54
CA SER A 24 -12.33 25.51 -4.35
C SER A 24 -12.06 25.14 -5.81
N TYR A 25 -10.85 25.33 -6.30
CA TYR A 25 -10.42 24.94 -7.63
C TYR A 25 -10.76 23.46 -7.95
N TRP A 26 -10.60 22.56 -6.99
CA TRP A 26 -10.80 21.12 -7.19
C TRP A 26 -12.25 20.68 -7.39
N THR A 27 -13.21 21.57 -7.14
CA THR A 27 -14.62 21.29 -7.45
C THR A 27 -14.95 21.43 -8.94
N ASN A 28 -14.14 22.20 -9.68
CA ASN A 28 -14.25 22.39 -11.12
C ASN A 28 -12.88 22.65 -11.76
N PRO A 29 -11.97 21.65 -11.76
CA PRO A 29 -10.60 21.83 -12.21
C PRO A 29 -10.53 22.00 -13.73
N VAL A 30 -9.57 22.83 -14.18
CA VAL A 30 -9.19 22.90 -15.61
C VAL A 30 -8.44 21.61 -15.97
N THR A 31 -8.83 20.97 -17.04
CA THR A 31 -8.27 19.70 -17.49
C THR A 31 -7.71 19.78 -18.91
N SER A 32 -6.65 19.04 -19.18
CA SER A 32 -6.04 18.89 -20.51
C SER A 32 -6.29 17.51 -21.14
N GLY A 33 -6.97 16.63 -20.41
CA GLY A 33 -7.27 15.25 -20.87
C GLY A 33 -8.57 15.13 -21.66
N TYR A 34 -8.95 13.89 -21.96
CA TYR A 34 -10.15 13.53 -22.71
C TYR A 34 -11.46 14.08 -22.12
N TYR A 35 -11.51 14.19 -20.77
CA TYR A 35 -12.70 14.57 -20.03
C TYR A 35 -12.43 15.78 -19.14
N MET A 36 -13.50 16.48 -18.85
CA MET A 36 -13.57 17.48 -17.79
C MET A 36 -14.63 17.10 -16.77
N VAL A 37 -14.54 17.67 -15.56
CA VAL A 37 -15.57 17.47 -14.54
C VAL A 37 -16.84 18.19 -15.01
N GLY A 38 -17.97 17.48 -14.96
CA GLY A 38 -19.29 18.03 -15.20
C GLY A 38 -19.95 18.42 -13.89
N GLU A 39 -20.81 17.55 -13.36
CA GLU A 39 -21.46 17.75 -12.06
C GLU A 39 -20.59 17.16 -10.94
N PHE A 40 -20.54 17.84 -9.79
CA PHE A 40 -19.86 17.34 -8.60
C PHE A 40 -20.83 17.33 -7.41
N ASN A 41 -21.16 16.12 -6.94
CA ASN A 41 -22.02 15.91 -5.77
C ASN A 41 -21.19 15.32 -4.64
N VAL A 42 -20.81 16.17 -3.70
CA VAL A 42 -19.87 15.84 -2.62
C VAL A 42 -20.31 14.60 -1.85
N GLY A 43 -19.42 13.63 -1.74
CA GLY A 43 -19.63 12.39 -1.00
C GLY A 43 -20.47 11.33 -1.71
N ASN A 44 -21.06 11.63 -2.88
CA ASN A 44 -21.89 10.69 -3.62
C ASN A 44 -21.32 10.31 -4.99
N TYR A 45 -21.12 11.30 -5.88
CA TYR A 45 -20.60 11.05 -7.22
C TYR A 45 -20.03 12.32 -7.86
N PHE A 46 -19.33 12.15 -8.95
CA PHE A 46 -19.09 13.21 -9.93
C PHE A 46 -19.24 12.67 -11.35
N THR A 47 -19.49 13.57 -12.29
CA THR A 47 -19.59 13.20 -13.71
C THR A 47 -18.37 13.72 -14.48
N LEU A 48 -18.03 12.96 -15.52
CA LEU A 48 -17.04 13.37 -16.51
C LEU A 48 -17.72 13.49 -17.87
N VAL A 49 -17.49 14.63 -18.53
CA VAL A 49 -17.98 14.93 -19.88
C VAL A 49 -16.80 15.19 -20.82
N PRO A 50 -16.94 14.97 -22.13
CA PRO A 50 -15.87 15.24 -23.08
C PRO A 50 -15.34 16.67 -22.96
N ASN A 51 -14.02 16.80 -22.91
CA ASN A 51 -13.39 18.09 -22.89
C ASN A 51 -13.34 18.70 -24.30
N PRO A 52 -14.04 19.82 -24.55
CA PRO A 52 -14.10 20.44 -25.88
C PRO A 52 -12.75 21.06 -26.31
N ASN A 53 -11.83 21.27 -25.37
CA ASN A 53 -10.50 21.80 -25.61
C ASN A 53 -9.44 20.71 -25.81
N TYR A 54 -9.82 19.43 -25.79
CA TYR A 54 -8.90 18.35 -26.02
C TYR A 54 -8.58 18.23 -27.52
N GLU A 55 -7.32 18.38 -27.90
CA GLU A 55 -6.88 18.40 -29.32
C GLU A 55 -6.75 17.02 -29.95
N GLY A 56 -6.88 15.94 -29.17
CA GLY A 56 -6.80 14.57 -29.64
C GLY A 56 -8.14 14.01 -30.13
N THR A 57 -8.21 12.70 -30.32
CA THR A 57 -9.45 12.01 -30.69
C THR A 57 -10.46 12.09 -29.55
N ALA A 58 -11.67 12.57 -29.85
CA ALA A 58 -12.76 12.65 -28.87
C ALA A 58 -13.09 11.26 -28.26
N PRO A 59 -13.42 11.20 -26.97
CA PRO A 59 -13.78 9.94 -26.33
C PRO A 59 -15.09 9.40 -26.88
N LYS A 60 -15.21 8.07 -27.01
CA LYS A 60 -16.42 7.41 -27.46
C LYS A 60 -17.54 7.45 -26.44
N ILE A 61 -17.18 7.37 -25.15
CA ILE A 61 -18.14 7.46 -24.04
C ILE A 61 -18.36 8.94 -23.74
N GLN A 62 -19.60 9.39 -23.84
CA GLN A 62 -19.93 10.82 -23.70
C GLN A 62 -20.22 11.26 -22.28
N ASN A 63 -20.63 10.34 -21.41
CA ASN A 63 -20.91 10.60 -20.01
C ASN A 63 -20.35 9.45 -19.16
N VAL A 64 -19.56 9.78 -18.15
CA VAL A 64 -19.06 8.86 -17.15
C VAL A 64 -19.51 9.37 -15.78
N THR A 65 -20.18 8.53 -15.01
CA THR A 65 -20.48 8.84 -13.61
C THR A 65 -19.55 8.02 -12.71
N VAL A 66 -18.79 8.69 -11.88
CA VAL A 66 -17.95 8.06 -10.86
C VAL A 66 -18.67 8.15 -9.54
N SER A 67 -19.18 7.02 -9.05
CA SER A 67 -19.95 6.93 -7.80
C SER A 67 -19.07 6.44 -6.66
N PHE A 68 -19.22 7.03 -5.48
CA PHE A 68 -18.59 6.56 -4.25
C PHE A 68 -19.50 5.53 -3.60
N VAL A 69 -19.12 4.27 -3.68
CA VAL A 69 -19.89 3.16 -3.11
C VAL A 69 -19.09 2.45 -2.02
N SER A 70 -19.77 2.00 -0.98
CA SER A 70 -19.14 1.28 0.13
C SER A 70 -18.96 -0.23 -0.15
N ASP A 71 -19.76 -0.78 -1.06
CA ASP A 71 -19.77 -2.20 -1.41
C ASP A 71 -19.84 -2.37 -2.93
N PHE A 72 -18.71 -2.74 -3.53
CA PHE A 72 -18.57 -2.91 -4.97
C PHE A 72 -19.34 -4.12 -5.51
N LEU A 73 -19.41 -5.21 -4.74
CA LEU A 73 -20.13 -6.40 -5.17
C LEU A 73 -21.63 -6.14 -5.21
N THR A 74 -22.18 -5.45 -4.20
CA THR A 74 -23.58 -5.03 -4.19
C THR A 74 -23.89 -4.08 -5.36
N ALA A 75 -23.00 -3.14 -5.67
CA ALA A 75 -23.16 -2.25 -6.82
C ALA A 75 -23.19 -3.01 -8.16
N ALA A 76 -22.34 -4.02 -8.30
CA ALA A 76 -22.34 -4.89 -9.48
C ALA A 76 -23.65 -5.71 -9.58
N GLN A 77 -24.04 -6.37 -8.50
CA GLN A 77 -25.24 -7.23 -8.45
C GLN A 77 -26.52 -6.44 -8.75
N SER A 78 -26.59 -5.19 -8.32
CA SER A 78 -27.73 -4.30 -8.62
C SER A 78 -27.71 -3.72 -10.03
N GLY A 79 -26.61 -3.91 -10.78
CA GLY A 79 -26.43 -3.31 -12.10
C GLY A 79 -26.25 -1.78 -12.07
N SER A 80 -25.86 -1.22 -10.93
CA SER A 80 -25.62 0.23 -10.77
C SER A 80 -24.22 0.66 -11.21
N ALA A 81 -23.35 -0.26 -11.55
CA ALA A 81 -21.99 0.01 -12.03
C ALA A 81 -21.71 -0.76 -13.32
N ASP A 82 -21.19 -0.08 -14.34
CA ASP A 82 -20.75 -0.70 -15.60
C ASP A 82 -19.27 -1.15 -15.54
N PHE A 83 -18.50 -0.52 -14.68
CA PHE A 83 -17.08 -0.77 -14.51
C PHE A 83 -16.71 -0.71 -13.01
N LEU A 84 -15.94 -1.68 -12.57
CA LEU A 84 -15.38 -1.75 -11.23
C LEU A 84 -13.90 -2.11 -11.29
N TYR A 85 -13.16 -1.61 -10.36
CA TYR A 85 -11.75 -1.96 -10.17
C TYR A 85 -11.54 -2.37 -8.71
N GLY A 86 -10.89 -3.51 -8.51
CA GLY A 86 -10.57 -4.00 -7.18
C GLY A 86 -9.69 -5.24 -7.22
N ASN A 87 -9.14 -5.60 -6.08
CA ASN A 87 -8.22 -6.72 -5.90
C ASN A 87 -8.55 -7.61 -4.68
N ALA A 88 -9.65 -7.34 -3.99
CA ALA A 88 -10.11 -8.19 -2.89
C ALA A 88 -10.64 -9.52 -3.42
N SER A 89 -10.28 -10.65 -2.80
CA SER A 89 -10.64 -11.99 -3.26
C SER A 89 -12.15 -12.19 -3.32
N ASP A 90 -12.88 -11.73 -2.30
CA ASP A 90 -14.33 -11.84 -2.23
C ASP A 90 -15.03 -11.05 -3.35
N LEU A 91 -14.50 -9.87 -3.70
CA LEU A 91 -14.98 -9.11 -4.86
C LEU A 91 -14.70 -9.86 -6.16
N VAL A 92 -13.48 -10.35 -6.37
CA VAL A 92 -13.08 -11.04 -7.60
C VAL A 92 -13.91 -12.31 -7.79
N ASP A 93 -14.07 -13.13 -6.74
CA ASP A 93 -14.85 -14.36 -6.77
C ASP A 93 -16.35 -14.08 -6.93
N GLY A 94 -16.85 -13.06 -6.24
CA GLY A 94 -18.24 -12.63 -6.37
C GLY A 94 -18.55 -12.12 -7.78
N MET A 95 -17.67 -11.33 -8.37
CA MET A 95 -17.82 -10.83 -9.75
C MET A 95 -17.73 -11.94 -10.79
N ALA A 96 -16.91 -12.98 -10.57
CA ALA A 96 -16.81 -14.14 -11.47
C ALA A 96 -18.12 -14.91 -11.62
N SER A 97 -19.05 -14.76 -10.67
CA SER A 97 -20.37 -15.37 -10.70
C SER A 97 -21.43 -14.58 -11.48
N LEU A 98 -21.08 -13.38 -11.97
CA LEU A 98 -22.00 -12.47 -12.66
C LEU A 98 -21.79 -12.53 -14.18
N ASP A 99 -22.75 -13.09 -14.90
CA ASP A 99 -22.67 -13.31 -16.36
C ASP A 99 -22.61 -12.01 -17.21
N ASN A 100 -23.00 -10.88 -16.62
CA ASN A 100 -23.05 -9.58 -17.30
C ASN A 100 -21.76 -8.78 -17.18
N TYR A 101 -20.73 -9.31 -16.49
CA TYR A 101 -19.41 -8.69 -16.38
C TYR A 101 -18.33 -9.57 -17.00
N THR A 102 -17.31 -8.93 -17.50
CA THR A 102 -16.07 -9.59 -17.96
C THR A 102 -14.91 -9.16 -17.08
N SER A 103 -14.24 -10.10 -16.43
CA SER A 103 -13.04 -9.83 -15.66
C SER A 103 -11.85 -9.67 -16.60
N ILE A 104 -11.11 -8.58 -16.40
CA ILE A 104 -9.88 -8.27 -17.14
C ILE A 104 -8.77 -8.16 -16.11
N PRO A 105 -7.89 -9.16 -15.96
CA PRO A 105 -6.75 -9.08 -15.06
C PRO A 105 -5.76 -8.01 -15.56
N VAL A 106 -5.28 -7.19 -14.65
CA VAL A 106 -4.29 -6.14 -14.91
C VAL A 106 -3.12 -6.32 -13.96
N ASP A 107 -1.93 -6.49 -14.50
CA ASP A 107 -0.71 -6.51 -13.70
C ASP A 107 -0.42 -5.11 -13.18
N VAL A 108 -0.19 -5.01 -11.87
CA VAL A 108 0.13 -3.76 -11.20
C VAL A 108 1.46 -3.88 -10.47
N LEU A 109 2.26 -2.81 -10.50
CA LEU A 109 3.46 -2.69 -9.71
C LEU A 109 3.07 -2.25 -8.29
N PHE A 110 2.61 -3.21 -7.50
CA PHE A 110 2.18 -3.02 -6.12
C PHE A 110 2.70 -4.15 -5.25
N TYR A 111 3.28 -3.83 -4.11
CA TYR A 111 3.65 -4.82 -3.10
C TYR A 111 3.37 -4.32 -1.68
N LYS A 112 3.21 -5.25 -0.76
CA LYS A 112 3.08 -5.02 0.68
C LYS A 112 4.33 -5.56 1.37
N TYR A 113 4.81 -4.84 2.38
CA TYR A 113 6.07 -5.16 3.01
C TYR A 113 6.18 -4.65 4.45
N PHE A 114 7.12 -5.21 5.17
CA PHE A 114 7.52 -4.73 6.48
C PHE A 114 8.52 -3.58 6.38
N ILE A 115 8.35 -2.62 7.26
CA ILE A 115 9.33 -1.59 7.57
C ILE A 115 9.82 -1.87 8.99
N PHE A 116 11.06 -2.29 9.12
CA PHE A 116 11.67 -2.46 10.43
C PHE A 116 12.15 -1.11 10.96
N ASN A 117 11.62 -0.69 12.11
CA ASN A 117 11.97 0.58 12.72
C ASN A 117 13.29 0.47 13.50
N MET A 118 14.40 0.66 12.83
CA MET A 118 15.74 0.56 13.42
C MET A 118 16.09 1.76 14.30
N LYS A 119 15.45 2.92 14.10
CA LYS A 119 15.70 4.16 14.86
C LYS A 119 14.83 4.29 16.12
N GLY A 120 13.71 3.55 16.21
CA GLY A 120 12.82 3.63 17.35
C GLY A 120 12.14 5.00 17.54
N ILE A 121 11.65 5.24 18.75
CA ILE A 121 10.94 6.47 19.14
C ILE A 121 11.95 7.50 19.64
N ASP A 122 11.73 8.78 19.34
CA ASP A 122 12.49 9.92 19.86
C ASP A 122 14.02 9.81 19.69
N GLY A 123 14.45 9.20 18.58
CA GLY A 123 15.87 9.01 18.30
C GLY A 123 16.56 7.96 19.18
N LYS A 124 15.81 7.20 19.97
CA LYS A 124 16.31 6.02 20.67
C LYS A 124 16.40 4.88 19.68
N GLU A 125 17.59 4.33 19.54
CA GLU A 125 17.83 3.20 18.67
C GLU A 125 17.05 1.96 19.11
N ASN A 126 16.45 1.25 18.16
CA ASN A 126 15.81 -0.02 18.40
C ASN A 126 16.82 -1.15 18.12
N GLU A 127 17.61 -1.48 19.13
CA GLU A 127 18.69 -2.46 19.02
C GLU A 127 18.20 -3.80 18.45
N ALA A 128 17.00 -4.25 18.82
CA ALA A 128 16.44 -5.48 18.31
C ALA A 128 16.22 -5.42 16.78
N MET A 129 15.68 -4.31 16.28
CA MET A 129 15.41 -4.15 14.84
C MET A 129 16.67 -3.77 14.05
N GLN A 130 17.74 -3.33 14.69
CA GLN A 130 19.05 -3.15 14.06
C GLN A 130 19.74 -4.48 13.74
N SER A 131 19.49 -5.52 14.54
CA SER A 131 20.03 -6.85 14.28
C SER A 131 19.46 -7.45 12.99
N VAL A 132 20.35 -7.75 12.04
CA VAL A 132 19.97 -8.44 10.79
C VAL A 132 19.42 -9.84 11.09
N ASP A 133 20.02 -10.52 12.07
CA ASP A 133 19.62 -11.89 12.42
C ASP A 133 18.20 -11.91 13.03
N VAL A 134 17.87 -10.92 13.87
CA VAL A 134 16.51 -10.76 14.39
C VAL A 134 15.50 -10.53 13.26
N ARG A 135 15.79 -9.60 12.33
CA ARG A 135 14.89 -9.32 11.21
C ARG A 135 14.67 -10.53 10.31
N LYS A 136 15.72 -11.30 10.02
CA LYS A 136 15.63 -12.55 9.24
C LYS A 136 14.79 -13.58 9.96
N ALA A 137 15.07 -13.84 11.22
CA ALA A 137 14.37 -14.82 12.04
C ALA A 137 12.86 -14.49 12.17
N LEU A 138 12.51 -13.19 12.31
CA LEU A 138 11.09 -12.77 12.29
C LEU A 138 10.40 -13.10 10.96
N ILE A 139 11.07 -12.93 9.82
CA ILE A 139 10.52 -13.29 8.52
C ILE A 139 10.37 -14.81 8.36
N GLU A 140 11.31 -15.60 8.86
CA GLU A 140 11.29 -17.07 8.81
C GLU A 140 10.16 -17.67 9.65
N CYS A 141 9.71 -16.97 10.69
CA CYS A 141 8.53 -17.37 11.46
C CYS A 141 7.21 -17.22 10.71
N ILE A 142 7.15 -16.56 9.55
CA ILE A 142 5.91 -16.20 8.86
C ILE A 142 5.78 -16.96 7.55
N ASP A 143 4.70 -17.73 7.38
CA ASP A 143 4.37 -18.37 6.10
C ASP A 143 3.81 -17.34 5.10
N ARG A 144 4.71 -16.71 4.36
CA ARG A 144 4.37 -15.71 3.36
C ARG A 144 3.62 -16.29 2.16
N ALA A 145 3.78 -17.59 1.88
CA ALA A 145 3.03 -18.24 0.81
C ALA A 145 1.53 -18.33 1.16
N THR A 146 1.22 -18.66 2.41
CA THR A 146 -0.17 -18.60 2.91
C THR A 146 -0.71 -17.18 2.89
N LEU A 147 0.09 -16.15 3.30
CA LEU A 147 -0.34 -14.75 3.22
C LEU A 147 -0.65 -14.31 1.78
N ALA A 148 0.13 -14.76 0.80
CA ALA A 148 -0.10 -14.42 -0.60
C ALA A 148 -1.45 -14.93 -1.12
N THR A 149 -2.00 -16.01 -0.57
CA THR A 149 -3.31 -16.55 -0.99
C THR A 149 -4.49 -15.64 -0.66
N LEU A 150 -4.30 -14.66 0.22
CA LEU A 150 -5.33 -13.66 0.54
C LEU A 150 -5.58 -12.66 -0.61
N TYR A 151 -4.68 -12.61 -1.58
CA TYR A 151 -4.79 -11.71 -2.72
C TYR A 151 -4.75 -12.50 -4.04
N PRO A 152 -5.67 -12.24 -4.98
CA PRO A 152 -5.67 -12.91 -6.28
C PRO A 152 -4.35 -12.69 -7.02
N ASN A 153 -3.74 -13.79 -7.49
CA ASN A 153 -2.49 -13.78 -8.28
C ASN A 153 -1.28 -13.13 -7.59
N ALA A 154 -1.31 -12.95 -6.28
CA ALA A 154 -0.17 -12.44 -5.55
C ALA A 154 0.96 -13.46 -5.49
N THR A 155 2.19 -12.97 -5.48
CA THR A 155 3.40 -13.77 -5.33
C THR A 155 4.25 -13.25 -4.18
N VAL A 156 5.01 -14.16 -3.56
CA VAL A 156 5.96 -13.78 -2.50
C VAL A 156 7.16 -13.09 -3.12
N LEU A 157 7.52 -11.92 -2.59
CA LEU A 157 8.76 -11.23 -2.88
C LEU A 157 9.79 -11.45 -1.77
N ASN A 158 11.04 -11.60 -2.15
CA ASN A 158 12.16 -11.77 -1.21
C ASN A 158 13.03 -10.50 -1.10
N SER A 159 12.75 -9.50 -1.91
CA SER A 159 13.48 -8.22 -1.93
C SER A 159 12.57 -7.10 -2.43
N GLY A 160 13.08 -5.87 -2.47
CA GLY A 160 12.40 -4.73 -3.07
C GLY A 160 12.35 -4.75 -4.60
N VAL A 161 12.83 -5.83 -5.24
CA VAL A 161 12.72 -6.03 -6.69
C VAL A 161 11.89 -7.28 -6.98
N PRO A 162 11.12 -7.32 -8.09
CA PRO A 162 10.43 -8.54 -8.52
C PRO A 162 11.41 -9.71 -8.70
N ASN A 163 10.98 -10.92 -8.37
CA ASN A 163 11.81 -12.12 -8.52
C ASN A 163 12.21 -12.41 -9.99
N SER A 164 11.51 -11.79 -10.93
CA SER A 164 11.82 -11.85 -12.38
C SER A 164 12.80 -10.78 -12.86
N ASP A 165 13.16 -9.83 -12.01
CA ASP A 165 14.09 -8.75 -12.37
C ASP A 165 15.54 -9.26 -12.38
N GLU A 166 16.35 -8.80 -13.33
CA GLU A 166 17.75 -9.19 -13.43
C GLU A 166 18.62 -8.70 -12.26
N ALA A 167 18.16 -7.71 -11.50
CA ALA A 167 18.80 -7.26 -10.26
C ALA A 167 18.50 -8.17 -9.07
N TYR A 168 17.56 -9.11 -9.18
CA TYR A 168 17.26 -10.06 -8.12
C TYR A 168 18.43 -11.06 -7.96
N ASN A 169 18.98 -11.12 -6.76
CA ASN A 169 20.17 -11.93 -6.47
C ASN A 169 19.87 -13.41 -6.15
N GLY A 170 18.61 -13.85 -6.26
CA GLY A 170 18.21 -15.23 -5.97
C GLY A 170 18.11 -15.59 -4.48
N PHE A 171 18.21 -14.61 -3.57
CA PHE A 171 18.07 -14.86 -2.14
C PHE A 171 16.61 -15.14 -1.79
N GLU A 172 16.37 -16.20 -1.01
CA GLU A 172 15.05 -16.60 -0.56
C GLU A 172 15.01 -16.76 0.97
N TYR A 173 13.94 -16.32 1.60
CA TYR A 173 13.61 -16.66 2.97
C TYR A 173 12.71 -17.89 2.96
N THR A 174 13.11 -18.94 3.64
CA THR A 174 12.30 -20.14 3.81
C THR A 174 11.46 -20.01 5.08
N PHE A 175 10.18 -20.31 5.00
CA PHE A 175 9.35 -20.44 6.19
C PHE A 175 9.77 -21.67 6.99
N ASP A 176 10.20 -21.43 8.22
CA ASP A 176 10.49 -22.45 9.23
C ASP A 176 10.32 -21.84 10.61
N ALA A 177 9.15 -22.03 11.21
CA ALA A 177 8.80 -21.40 12.49
C ALA A 177 9.68 -21.88 13.64
N GLU A 178 10.10 -23.15 13.64
CA GLU A 178 10.95 -23.72 14.67
C GLU A 178 12.38 -23.17 14.56
N GLN A 179 12.91 -23.09 13.34
CA GLN A 179 14.23 -22.48 13.09
C GLN A 179 14.22 -20.98 13.39
N GLY A 180 13.21 -20.26 12.91
CA GLY A 180 13.08 -18.82 13.17
C GLY A 180 13.02 -18.49 14.67
N LYS A 181 12.28 -19.30 15.45
CA LYS A 181 12.28 -19.19 16.91
C LYS A 181 13.65 -19.43 17.51
N ALA A 182 14.33 -20.51 17.10
CA ALA A 182 15.67 -20.84 17.60
C ALA A 182 16.67 -19.73 17.26
N ASP A 183 16.58 -19.13 16.09
CA ASP A 183 17.44 -18.04 15.66
C ASP A 183 17.15 -16.72 16.39
N LEU A 184 15.87 -16.45 16.73
CA LEU A 184 15.53 -15.33 17.62
C LEU A 184 16.18 -15.52 19.01
N GLU A 185 16.06 -16.69 19.61
CA GLU A 185 16.68 -16.99 20.90
C GLU A 185 18.20 -16.89 20.84
N ALA A 186 18.81 -17.43 19.77
CA ALA A 186 20.26 -17.38 19.56
C ALA A 186 20.81 -15.97 19.31
N SER A 187 20.01 -15.10 18.70
CA SER A 187 20.37 -13.68 18.47
C SER A 187 20.39 -12.84 19.73
N GLY A 188 19.89 -13.37 20.87
CA GLY A 188 19.72 -12.65 22.12
C GLY A 188 18.49 -11.73 22.15
N TYR A 189 17.53 -11.95 21.25
CA TYR A 189 16.27 -11.24 21.28
C TYR A 189 15.53 -11.52 22.60
N ASP A 190 15.02 -10.47 23.24
CA ASP A 190 14.20 -10.63 24.45
C ASP A 190 12.80 -11.15 24.08
N MET A 191 12.60 -12.46 24.20
CA MET A 191 11.33 -13.13 23.91
C MET A 191 10.18 -12.67 24.83
N SER A 192 10.48 -12.00 25.93
CA SER A 192 9.46 -11.50 26.87
C SER A 192 8.91 -10.12 26.51
N ARG A 193 9.58 -9.42 25.58
CA ARG A 193 9.12 -8.10 25.11
C ARG A 193 7.92 -8.23 24.19
N THR A 194 7.05 -7.22 24.20
CA THR A 194 5.97 -7.10 23.21
C THR A 194 6.54 -6.57 21.89
N LEU A 195 6.34 -7.31 20.80
CA LEU A 195 6.62 -6.87 19.44
C LEU A 195 5.44 -6.04 18.95
N LYS A 196 5.69 -4.77 18.60
CA LYS A 196 4.66 -3.85 18.14
C LYS A 196 4.61 -3.77 16.62
N ILE A 197 3.43 -3.99 16.04
CA ILE A 197 3.17 -3.84 14.61
C ILE A 197 2.21 -2.66 14.40
N CYS A 198 2.55 -1.73 13.51
CA CYS A 198 1.67 -0.64 13.10
C CYS A 198 1.27 -0.82 11.63
N TYR A 199 -0.03 -0.69 11.33
CA TYR A 199 -0.58 -0.75 9.97
C TYR A 199 -1.74 0.24 9.82
N TYR A 200 -2.13 0.60 8.58
CA TYR A 200 -3.14 1.64 8.34
C TYR A 200 -4.25 1.25 7.36
N ASN A 201 -4.14 0.09 6.71
CA ASN A 201 -5.21 -0.40 5.84
C ASN A 201 -6.29 -1.08 6.69
N ASN A 202 -7.53 -0.58 6.59
CA ASN A 202 -8.67 -1.02 7.39
C ASN A 202 -9.67 -1.90 6.61
N ASP A 203 -9.34 -2.30 5.39
CA ASP A 203 -10.11 -3.29 4.65
C ASP A 203 -9.95 -4.69 5.26
N GLN A 204 -10.97 -5.54 5.10
CA GLN A 204 -11.00 -6.85 5.77
C GLN A 204 -9.81 -7.72 5.39
N THR A 205 -9.41 -7.74 4.13
CA THR A 205 -8.26 -8.53 3.66
C THR A 205 -6.95 -8.10 4.32
N SER A 206 -6.74 -6.80 4.50
CA SER A 206 -5.57 -6.27 5.21
C SER A 206 -5.60 -6.62 6.70
N ILE A 207 -6.77 -6.58 7.33
CA ILE A 207 -6.96 -6.99 8.74
C ILE A 207 -6.67 -8.49 8.89
N ASP A 208 -7.19 -9.33 8.00
CA ASP A 208 -6.97 -10.77 8.01
C ASP A 208 -5.49 -11.13 7.80
N LEU A 209 -4.82 -10.39 6.92
CA LEU A 209 -3.39 -10.54 6.68
C LEU A 209 -2.58 -10.22 7.94
N ILE A 210 -2.85 -9.10 8.61
CA ILE A 210 -2.17 -8.74 9.86
C ILE A 210 -2.47 -9.74 10.97
N ASN A 211 -3.72 -10.17 11.13
CA ASN A 211 -4.09 -11.18 12.13
C ASN A 211 -3.37 -12.51 11.87
N THR A 212 -3.19 -12.90 10.62
CA THR A 212 -2.45 -14.10 10.24
C THR A 212 -0.94 -13.94 10.55
N ILE A 213 -0.35 -12.77 10.32
CA ILE A 213 1.02 -12.47 10.71
C ILE A 213 1.18 -12.57 12.23
N VAL A 214 0.28 -11.95 13.00
CA VAL A 214 0.26 -12.04 14.48
C VAL A 214 0.20 -13.48 14.92
N TYR A 215 -0.70 -14.27 14.35
CA TYR A 215 -0.84 -15.69 14.66
C TYR A 215 0.49 -16.45 14.48
N TYR A 216 1.19 -16.28 13.37
CA TYR A 216 2.46 -16.97 13.12
C TYR A 216 3.54 -16.56 14.13
N LEU A 217 3.67 -15.27 14.42
CA LEU A 217 4.64 -14.77 15.39
C LEU A 217 4.33 -15.25 16.82
N GLU A 218 3.06 -15.34 17.19
CA GLU A 218 2.63 -15.90 18.48
C GLU A 218 2.91 -17.41 18.56
N GLN A 219 2.75 -18.16 17.46
CA GLN A 219 3.16 -19.58 17.41
C GLN A 219 4.68 -19.76 17.62
N ALA A 220 5.48 -18.80 17.19
CA ALA A 220 6.91 -18.78 17.48
C ALA A 220 7.24 -18.38 18.93
N GLY A 221 6.23 -18.05 19.75
CA GLY A 221 6.38 -17.75 21.17
C GLY A 221 6.56 -16.25 21.49
N LEU A 222 6.29 -15.36 20.53
CA LEU A 222 6.33 -13.92 20.74
C LEU A 222 5.01 -13.40 21.34
N THR A 223 5.08 -12.30 22.07
CA THR A 223 3.91 -11.49 22.40
C THR A 223 3.82 -10.37 21.39
N VAL A 224 2.69 -10.26 20.67
CA VAL A 224 2.53 -9.30 19.58
C VAL A 224 1.36 -8.37 19.84
N GLU A 225 1.57 -7.08 19.61
CA GLU A 225 0.54 -6.05 19.61
C GLU A 225 0.47 -5.42 18.22
N ALA A 226 -0.67 -5.57 17.53
CA ALA A 226 -0.90 -4.97 16.23
C ALA A 226 -1.91 -3.82 16.34
N THR A 227 -1.49 -2.62 15.95
CA THR A 227 -2.29 -1.39 16.05
C THR A 227 -2.67 -0.89 14.66
N LEU A 228 -3.98 -0.77 14.43
CA LEU A 228 -4.51 -0.07 13.24
C LEU A 228 -4.40 1.44 13.46
N SER A 229 -3.61 2.09 12.65
CA SER A 229 -3.46 3.55 12.66
C SER A 229 -4.63 4.24 11.93
N ASN A 230 -5.11 5.33 12.51
CA ASN A 230 -6.06 6.24 11.87
C ASN A 230 -5.35 7.33 11.03
N ASP A 231 -4.06 7.53 11.25
CA ASP A 231 -3.20 8.45 10.50
C ASP A 231 -1.85 7.76 10.22
N GLY A 232 -1.84 6.91 9.19
CA GLY A 232 -0.66 6.10 8.85
C GLY A 232 0.57 6.94 8.53
N THR A 233 0.42 8.15 8.00
CA THR A 233 1.54 9.05 7.72
C THR A 233 2.20 9.52 9.01
N THR A 234 1.42 10.02 9.96
CA THR A 234 1.95 10.45 11.25
C THR A 234 2.53 9.28 12.04
N ASP A 235 1.79 8.17 12.14
CA ASP A 235 2.21 7.06 13.00
C ASP A 235 3.42 6.31 12.46
N LEU A 236 3.51 6.08 11.14
CA LEU A 236 4.64 5.39 10.55
C LEU A 236 5.90 6.25 10.43
N PHE A 237 5.77 7.54 10.14
CA PHE A 237 6.94 8.37 9.78
C PHE A 237 7.31 9.42 10.81
N THR A 238 6.40 9.79 11.72
CA THR A 238 6.64 10.81 12.75
C THR A 238 6.65 10.21 14.15
N THR A 239 5.55 9.61 14.61
CA THR A 239 5.43 9.02 15.95
C THR A 239 6.33 7.80 16.09
N ARG A 240 6.27 6.87 15.15
CA ARG A 240 7.11 5.67 15.03
C ARG A 240 7.13 4.77 16.29
N ASP A 241 6.03 4.70 17.04
CA ASP A 241 5.90 3.81 18.20
C ASP A 241 5.57 2.37 17.76
N TYR A 242 6.49 1.75 17.03
CA TYR A 242 6.39 0.36 16.57
C TYR A 242 7.78 -0.24 16.33
N ASP A 243 7.84 -1.56 16.29
CA ASP A 243 9.01 -2.32 15.81
C ASP A 243 8.92 -2.58 14.31
N ILE A 244 7.72 -2.92 13.84
CA ILE A 244 7.43 -3.23 12.45
C ILE A 244 6.27 -2.36 11.97
N GLY A 245 6.51 -1.56 10.94
CA GLY A 245 5.45 -0.93 10.15
C GLY A 245 5.05 -1.87 9.00
N PHE A 246 3.76 -1.95 8.69
CA PHE A 246 3.28 -2.66 7.52
C PHE A 246 2.62 -1.69 6.55
N LYS A 247 3.12 -1.64 5.33
CA LYS A 247 2.59 -0.76 4.29
C LYS A 247 2.58 -1.40 2.91
N GLY A 248 1.81 -0.80 2.02
CA GLY A 248 1.86 -1.07 0.58
C GLY A 248 2.56 0.05 -0.17
N LEU A 249 3.14 -0.28 -1.31
CA LEU A 249 3.68 0.65 -2.28
C LEU A 249 3.13 0.34 -3.66
N SER A 250 2.47 1.33 -4.26
CA SER A 250 2.15 1.35 -5.69
C SER A 250 3.17 2.17 -6.43
N SER A 251 3.55 1.74 -7.62
CA SER A 251 4.57 2.41 -8.41
C SER A 251 4.24 2.34 -9.89
N PHE A 252 4.64 3.36 -10.65
CA PHE A 252 4.56 3.35 -12.11
C PHE A 252 5.82 2.77 -12.77
N SER A 253 6.90 2.60 -11.97
CA SER A 253 8.14 2.02 -12.45
C SER A 253 8.94 1.38 -11.32
N LEU A 254 9.82 0.44 -11.65
CA LEU A 254 10.71 -0.21 -10.68
C LEU A 254 11.65 0.80 -9.99
N ASN A 255 12.00 1.90 -10.66
CA ASN A 255 12.84 2.94 -10.07
C ASN A 255 12.21 3.61 -8.85
N GLU A 256 10.88 3.65 -8.77
CA GLU A 256 10.19 4.18 -7.59
C GLU A 256 10.27 3.20 -6.41
N TRP A 257 10.23 1.93 -6.68
CA TRP A 257 10.43 0.91 -5.65
C TRP A 257 11.82 1.04 -5.02
N TYR A 258 12.86 1.23 -5.83
CA TYR A 258 14.23 1.40 -5.33
C TYR A 258 14.40 2.68 -4.50
N ALA A 259 13.69 3.75 -4.86
CA ALA A 259 13.83 5.04 -4.22
C ALA A 259 13.51 5.02 -2.72
N GLU A 260 12.62 4.13 -2.26
CA GLU A 260 12.31 3.99 -0.84
C GLU A 260 13.49 3.46 -0.03
N TYR A 261 14.34 2.63 -0.62
CA TYR A 261 15.47 1.99 0.06
C TYR A 261 16.79 2.75 -0.10
N MET A 262 16.79 3.88 -0.79
CA MET A 262 18.00 4.69 -0.95
C MET A 262 18.34 5.44 0.33
N SER A 263 19.64 5.51 0.67
CA SER A 263 20.14 6.21 1.86
C SER A 263 19.74 7.69 1.94
N ASN A 264 19.46 8.31 0.80
CA ASN A 264 19.00 9.70 0.72
C ASN A 264 17.47 9.85 0.69
N SER A 265 16.72 8.78 0.92
CA SER A 265 15.26 8.85 1.04
C SER A 265 14.89 9.64 2.30
N ALA A 266 14.37 10.86 2.13
CA ALA A 266 13.97 11.71 3.25
C ALA A 266 12.86 11.05 4.11
N THR A 267 11.99 10.26 3.50
CA THR A 267 10.87 9.58 4.18
C THR A 267 11.34 8.48 5.10
N PHE A 268 12.32 7.68 4.65
CA PHE A 268 12.78 6.48 5.37
C PHE A 268 14.07 6.68 6.19
N ALA A 269 14.77 7.80 6.02
CA ALA A 269 16.01 8.08 6.75
C ALA A 269 15.85 7.96 8.28
N ASN A 270 14.69 8.39 8.81
CA ASN A 270 14.39 8.31 10.24
C ASN A 270 14.05 6.90 10.73
N ILE A 271 13.70 5.99 9.83
CA ILE A 271 13.31 4.61 10.15
C ILE A 271 14.51 3.67 10.03
N PHE A 272 15.22 3.75 8.91
CA PHE A 272 16.35 2.85 8.61
C PHE A 272 17.71 3.33 9.12
N GLY A 273 17.84 4.59 9.50
CA GLY A 273 19.09 5.10 10.04
C GLY A 273 20.02 5.81 9.08
N GLY A 274 19.63 6.03 7.85
CA GLY A 274 20.31 6.96 6.93
C GLY A 274 21.60 6.46 6.23
N ASP A 275 22.22 5.37 6.67
CA ASP A 275 23.46 4.83 6.11
C ASP A 275 23.32 3.32 5.86
N THR A 276 22.43 2.93 4.95
CA THR A 276 22.31 1.53 4.49
C THR A 276 22.86 1.36 3.10
#